data_b6efc31d863f6cc1f8ed5b47e19a6be2
#
_entry.id   b6efc31d863f6cc1f8ed5b47e19a6be2
#
_cell.length_a   1.000
_cell.length_b   1.000
_cell.length_c   1.000
_cell.angle_alpha   90.00
_cell.angle_beta   90.00
_cell.angle_gamma   90.00
#
_symmetry.space_group_name_H-M   'P 1'
#
loop_
_entity.id
_entity.type
_entity.pdbx_description
1 polymer ?
#
loop_
_entity_poly.entity_id
_entity_poly.type
_entity_poly.pdbx_seq_one_letter_code
_entity_poly.pdbx_strand_id
1 'polypeptide(L)'
;MRSILITVLILITILVCPVYGEEEYIDSNIVITDLYSDMDSGDVTISSQNDYQELILEIKLSKDGNILQTKNIDIDQIRAGSAVMKAFSWDVVATEDGGYTASASIYDNDHKLASRNYNFVHGRPAISSIKIDSVSSDSAGMSIMISPHPGVPAIIDLNFMLVDGNDVIYTKSIENVPIHTATTTVHEEWDRILEANKDYEARVKIDIHSPIQRTVSYLKPFKATEKVVITDVFKDRRGSSITLEGESQVPFEGYVRFTVLEPWYDPERTVKIVEQESPLLLSGDDETIEAIWDEPLEAGTYRLIIEAVGNGGAVIDTKETIIEVEERRVQPTPPEDENDRSIPGFAGVYALIALMSVILIRSKKN
;
A
#
# COMPACT_ATOMS: atom_id res chain seq x y z
N MET A 1 54.43 42.39 54.31
CA MET A 1 53.04 42.40 53.79
C MET A 1 52.92 42.46 52.29
N ARG A 2 53.72 43.27 51.56
CA ARG A 2 53.63 43.34 50.09
C ARG A 2 54.02 42.07 49.33
N SER A 3 54.98 41.29 49.87
CA SER A 3 55.44 40.03 49.26
C SER A 3 54.43 38.88 49.32
N ILE A 4 53.62 38.81 50.36
CA ILE A 4 52.58 37.79 50.53
C ILE A 4 51.39 38.06 49.59
N LEU A 5 51.06 39.31 49.31
CA LEU A 5 49.97 39.69 48.44
C LEU A 5 50.25 39.31 46.97
N ILE A 6 51.51 39.43 46.54
CA ILE A 6 51.90 39.02 45.16
C ILE A 6 51.86 37.48 44.99
N THR A 7 52.23 36.74 45.98
CA THR A 7 52.23 35.26 45.94
C THR A 7 50.77 34.72 45.93
N VAL A 8 49.87 35.32 46.66
CA VAL A 8 48.45 34.95 46.62
C VAL A 8 47.77 35.29 45.28
N LEU A 9 48.19 36.44 44.66
CA LEU A 9 47.65 36.84 43.38
C LEU A 9 48.13 35.92 42.26
N ILE A 10 49.37 35.41 42.31
CA ILE A 10 49.90 34.43 41.32
C ILE A 10 49.26 33.04 41.53
N LEU A 11 48.93 32.66 42.75
CA LEU A 11 48.28 31.37 43.03
C LEU A 11 46.83 31.34 42.57
N ILE A 12 46.09 32.45 42.56
CA ILE A 12 44.74 32.56 42.08
C ILE A 12 44.67 32.55 40.55
N THR A 13 45.72 33.07 39.87
CA THR A 13 45.77 33.05 38.38
C THR A 13 46.07 31.67 37.79
N ILE A 14 46.62 30.73 38.55
CA ILE A 14 46.91 29.34 38.06
C ILE A 14 45.69 28.46 38.23
N LEU A 15 44.66 28.79 38.97
CA LEU A 15 43.47 27.98 39.21
C LEU A 15 42.32 28.22 38.25
N VAL A 16 42.44 29.18 37.33
CA VAL A 16 41.50 29.33 36.21
C VAL A 16 42.10 28.58 35.02
N CYS A 17 42.09 27.25 35.08
CA CYS A 17 42.11 26.43 33.85
C CYS A 17 40.84 26.86 33.08
N PRO A 18 40.97 27.40 31.85
CA PRO A 18 39.80 27.42 30.98
C PRO A 18 39.41 25.99 30.76
N VAL A 19 38.28 25.59 31.28
CA VAL A 19 37.56 24.42 30.74
C VAL A 19 37.28 24.80 29.29
N TYR A 20 38.13 24.38 28.39
CA TYR A 20 37.79 24.30 26.99
C TYR A 20 36.65 23.29 26.95
N GLY A 21 35.40 23.79 26.91
CA GLY A 21 34.31 23.00 26.45
C GLY A 21 34.74 22.53 25.06
N GLU A 22 34.78 21.24 24.84
CA GLU A 22 34.88 20.70 23.51
C GLU A 22 33.75 21.38 22.73
N GLU A 23 34.12 22.27 21.77
CA GLU A 23 33.16 22.77 20.80
C GLU A 23 32.67 21.54 20.08
N GLU A 24 31.42 21.14 20.34
CA GLU A 24 30.77 20.03 19.67
C GLU A 24 30.74 20.37 18.18
N TYR A 25 31.64 19.74 17.41
CA TYR A 25 31.71 19.95 15.96
C TYR A 25 30.42 19.45 15.33
N ILE A 26 29.56 20.37 14.92
CA ILE A 26 28.33 20.05 14.18
C ILE A 26 28.68 20.22 12.69
N ASP A 27 28.61 19.12 11.94
CA ASP A 27 28.80 19.15 10.49
C ASP A 27 27.57 19.80 9.85
N SER A 28 27.75 21.00 9.27
CA SER A 28 26.68 21.73 8.62
C SER A 28 26.13 21.06 7.34
N ASN A 29 26.80 20.01 6.85
CA ASN A 29 26.42 19.33 5.60
C ASN A 29 25.39 18.21 5.83
N ILE A 30 25.16 17.77 7.08
CA ILE A 30 24.14 16.80 7.44
C ILE A 30 23.28 17.36 8.57
N VAL A 31 21.97 17.24 8.44
CA VAL A 31 21.02 17.80 9.40
C VAL A 31 19.84 16.85 9.62
N ILE A 32 19.33 16.81 10.85
CA ILE A 32 18.05 16.18 11.17
C ILE A 32 16.97 17.24 10.91
N THR A 33 16.27 17.10 9.79
CA THR A 33 15.26 18.09 9.35
C THR A 33 13.93 17.92 10.08
N ASP A 34 13.56 16.69 10.42
CA ASP A 34 12.37 16.40 11.23
C ASP A 34 12.66 15.30 12.25
N LEU A 35 12.03 15.41 13.41
CA LEU A 35 11.99 14.41 14.45
C LEU A 35 10.62 14.47 15.09
N TYR A 36 9.90 13.39 15.03
CA TYR A 36 8.64 13.17 15.75
C TYR A 36 8.76 11.96 16.66
N SER A 37 8.13 12.01 17.81
CA SER A 37 7.96 10.87 18.71
C SER A 37 6.70 11.02 19.56
N ASP A 38 6.07 9.89 19.82
CA ASP A 38 5.15 9.69 20.94
C ASP A 38 5.69 8.57 21.84
N MET A 39 4.84 7.98 22.69
CA MET A 39 5.28 6.90 23.60
C MET A 39 5.40 5.54 22.90
N ASP A 40 4.79 5.37 21.76
CA ASP A 40 4.78 4.09 21.03
C ASP A 40 5.89 4.07 19.96
N SER A 41 6.13 5.23 19.31
CA SER A 41 6.97 5.28 18.12
C SER A 41 7.45 6.68 17.75
N GLY A 42 8.28 6.75 16.73
CA GLY A 42 8.72 8.00 16.13
C GLY A 42 9.33 7.84 14.74
N ASP A 43 9.61 8.96 14.10
CA ASP A 43 10.31 9.02 12.83
C ASP A 43 11.34 10.15 12.83
N VAL A 44 12.41 9.95 12.07
CA VAL A 44 13.51 10.90 11.89
C VAL A 44 13.77 11.09 10.42
N THR A 45 13.76 12.34 9.95
CA THR A 45 14.16 12.71 8.60
C THR A 45 15.54 13.36 8.65
N ILE A 46 16.46 12.81 7.86
CA ILE A 46 17.86 13.24 7.79
C ILE A 46 18.13 13.67 6.36
N SER A 47 18.64 14.88 6.19
CA SER A 47 19.05 15.41 4.89
C SER A 47 20.55 15.67 4.87
N SER A 48 21.19 15.42 3.73
CA SER A 48 22.61 15.66 3.56
C SER A 48 22.94 16.37 2.26
N GLN A 49 23.96 17.23 2.30
CA GLN A 49 24.54 17.87 1.12
C GLN A 49 25.75 17.08 0.55
N ASN A 50 26.28 16.14 1.32
CA ASN A 50 27.41 15.28 0.96
C ASN A 50 27.00 13.80 1.00
N ASP A 51 27.80 12.95 0.39
CA ASP A 51 27.68 11.49 0.53
C ASP A 51 28.23 11.05 1.88
N TYR A 52 27.47 10.24 2.59
CA TYR A 52 27.89 9.57 3.83
C TYR A 52 27.58 8.06 3.75
N GLN A 53 28.38 7.26 4.43
CA GLN A 53 28.21 5.80 4.54
C GLN A 53 28.42 5.37 5.99
N GLU A 54 27.77 4.28 6.38
CA GLU A 54 27.96 3.61 7.66
C GLU A 54 27.76 4.55 8.88
N LEU A 55 26.72 5.40 8.84
CA LEU A 55 26.36 6.27 9.96
C LEU A 55 25.49 5.52 10.97
N ILE A 56 25.57 5.97 12.22
CA ILE A 56 24.71 5.49 13.31
C ILE A 56 23.77 6.61 13.74
N LEU A 57 22.45 6.34 13.70
CA LEU A 57 21.43 7.17 14.29
C LEU A 57 21.10 6.64 15.69
N GLU A 58 21.56 7.36 16.71
CA GLU A 58 21.22 7.09 18.12
C GLU A 58 19.96 7.88 18.49
N ILE A 59 18.95 7.18 19.01
CA ILE A 59 17.70 7.80 19.47
C ILE A 59 17.50 7.47 20.95
N LYS A 60 17.26 8.48 21.78
CA LYS A 60 17.06 8.35 23.21
C LYS A 60 15.69 8.87 23.62
N LEU A 61 14.96 8.10 24.41
CA LEU A 61 13.77 8.54 25.13
C LEU A 61 14.16 8.87 26.56
N SER A 62 13.80 10.04 27.03
CA SER A 62 14.08 10.49 28.40
C SER A 62 12.88 11.14 29.06
N LYS A 63 12.83 11.06 30.40
CA LYS A 63 11.90 11.77 31.27
C LYS A 63 12.67 12.42 32.39
N ASP A 64 12.45 13.71 32.63
CA ASP A 64 13.11 14.48 33.69
C ASP A 64 14.65 14.33 33.72
N GLY A 65 15.26 14.24 32.54
CA GLY A 65 16.70 14.05 32.37
C GLY A 65 17.19 12.59 32.48
N ASN A 66 16.33 11.65 32.88
CA ASN A 66 16.70 10.23 32.96
C ASN A 66 16.40 9.53 31.64
N ILE A 67 17.40 8.84 31.08
CA ILE A 67 17.25 8.05 29.86
C ILE A 67 16.46 6.78 30.21
N LEU A 68 15.35 6.56 29.52
CA LEU A 68 14.48 5.40 29.67
C LEU A 68 14.86 4.29 28.66
N GLN A 69 15.17 4.68 27.43
CA GLN A 69 15.60 3.76 26.38
C GLN A 69 16.55 4.46 25.40
N THR A 70 17.44 3.68 24.84
CA THR A 70 18.30 4.08 23.72
C THR A 70 18.15 3.06 22.61
N LYS A 71 18.01 3.52 21.36
CA LYS A 71 18.03 2.70 20.15
C LYS A 71 19.10 3.24 19.21
N ASN A 72 19.84 2.33 18.59
CA ASN A 72 20.78 2.62 17.51
C ASN A 72 20.23 2.02 16.22
N ILE A 73 20.21 2.82 15.17
CA ILE A 73 19.75 2.44 13.84
C ILE A 73 20.86 2.72 12.86
N ASP A 74 21.24 1.72 12.10
CA ASP A 74 22.25 1.86 11.07
C ASP A 74 21.69 2.59 9.85
N ILE A 75 22.53 3.45 9.28
CA ILE A 75 22.24 4.17 8.04
C ILE A 75 23.37 3.80 7.06
N ASP A 76 23.06 2.87 6.15
CA ASP A 76 24.05 2.35 5.21
C ASP A 76 24.63 3.43 4.31
N GLN A 77 23.76 4.31 3.77
CA GLN A 77 24.16 5.38 2.87
C GLN A 77 23.15 6.54 2.86
N ILE A 78 23.70 7.76 2.80
CA ILE A 78 22.95 8.97 2.41
C ILE A 78 23.71 9.61 1.25
N ARG A 79 23.04 9.84 0.14
CA ARG A 79 23.61 10.51 -1.03
C ARG A 79 23.51 12.03 -0.92
N ALA A 80 24.46 12.71 -1.52
CA ALA A 80 24.47 14.17 -1.60
C ALA A 80 23.16 14.72 -2.21
N GLY A 81 22.55 15.70 -1.54
CA GLY A 81 21.29 16.31 -1.94
C GLY A 81 20.04 15.45 -1.71
N SER A 82 20.17 14.30 -1.00
CA SER A 82 19.05 13.44 -0.67
C SER A 82 18.63 13.54 0.80
N ALA A 83 17.46 12.96 1.09
CA ALA A 83 17.01 12.74 2.45
C ALA A 83 16.67 11.25 2.64
N VAL A 84 16.91 10.74 3.84
CA VAL A 84 16.47 9.42 4.28
C VAL A 84 15.55 9.60 5.49
N MET A 85 14.56 8.73 5.59
CA MET A 85 13.65 8.70 6.75
C MET A 85 13.77 7.35 7.43
N LYS A 86 13.97 7.39 8.75
CA LYS A 86 14.02 6.19 9.60
C LYS A 86 12.86 6.24 10.57
N ALA A 87 12.20 5.09 10.73
CA ALA A 87 11.14 4.89 11.71
C ALA A 87 11.65 4.03 12.87
N PHE A 88 11.07 4.25 14.03
CA PHE A 88 11.39 3.47 15.22
C PHE A 88 10.16 3.31 16.11
N SER A 89 10.16 2.28 16.93
CA SER A 89 9.15 2.05 17.98
C SER A 89 9.85 1.90 19.32
N TRP A 90 9.16 2.29 20.41
CA TRP A 90 9.68 2.13 21.76
C TRP A 90 9.19 0.82 22.37
N ASP A 91 10.05 0.18 23.16
CA ASP A 91 9.69 -1.02 23.93
C ASP A 91 9.35 -0.69 25.39
N VAL A 92 9.27 0.60 25.70
CA VAL A 92 8.98 1.09 27.06
C VAL A 92 7.47 1.12 27.27
N VAL A 93 6.99 0.39 28.26
CA VAL A 93 5.63 0.55 28.74
C VAL A 93 5.59 1.81 29.61
N ALA A 94 5.08 2.90 29.03
CA ALA A 94 4.89 4.13 29.80
C ALA A 94 3.80 3.95 30.85
N THR A 95 4.16 4.13 32.11
CA THR A 95 3.24 4.02 33.22
C THR A 95 2.88 5.38 33.83
N GLU A 96 3.60 6.43 33.46
CA GLU A 96 3.47 7.73 34.11
C GLU A 96 3.15 8.84 33.11
N ASP A 97 2.14 9.63 33.44
CA ASP A 97 1.82 10.86 32.74
C ASP A 97 2.95 11.88 32.87
N GLY A 98 3.13 12.74 31.87
CA GLY A 98 4.08 13.85 31.96
C GLY A 98 4.78 14.18 30.65
N GLY A 99 5.79 15.02 30.75
CA GLY A 99 6.64 15.46 29.64
C GLY A 99 7.77 14.46 29.39
N TYR A 100 7.99 14.17 28.12
CA TYR A 100 9.06 13.31 27.63
C TYR A 100 9.86 14.05 26.56
N THR A 101 11.10 13.63 26.38
CA THR A 101 11.97 14.13 25.32
C THR A 101 12.53 12.96 24.52
N ALA A 102 12.30 12.98 23.21
CA ALA A 102 13.04 12.16 22.27
C ALA A 102 14.23 12.97 21.72
N SER A 103 15.42 12.40 21.75
CA SER A 103 16.64 13.01 21.23
C SER A 103 17.23 12.11 20.16
N ALA A 104 17.47 12.64 18.96
CA ALA A 104 18.14 11.96 17.87
C ALA A 104 19.53 12.56 17.66
N SER A 105 20.55 11.72 17.49
CA SER A 105 21.92 12.14 17.19
C SER A 105 22.52 11.24 16.11
N ILE A 106 23.19 11.84 15.15
CA ILE A 106 23.87 11.14 14.05
C ILE A 106 25.36 11.10 14.35
N TYR A 107 25.94 9.91 14.21
CA TYR A 107 27.37 9.68 14.41
C TYR A 107 28.02 9.09 13.16
N ASP A 108 29.23 9.58 12.87
CA ASP A 108 30.22 8.94 12.01
C ASP A 108 31.29 8.40 12.93
N ASN A 109 31.33 7.09 13.12
CA ASN A 109 32.08 6.44 14.19
C ASN A 109 31.76 7.06 15.56
N ASP A 110 32.74 7.67 16.23
CA ASP A 110 32.57 8.33 17.53
C ASP A 110 32.30 9.86 17.41
N HIS A 111 32.23 10.40 16.19
CA HIS A 111 32.02 11.82 15.96
C HIS A 111 30.53 12.13 15.76
N LYS A 112 29.98 12.94 16.65
CA LYS A 112 28.61 13.43 16.49
C LYS A 112 28.54 14.52 15.42
N LEU A 113 27.75 14.26 14.35
CA LEU A 113 27.59 15.16 13.22
C LEU A 113 26.41 16.10 13.38
N ALA A 114 25.27 15.61 13.89
CA ALA A 114 24.07 16.39 14.08
C ALA A 114 23.25 15.86 15.25
N SER A 115 22.42 16.72 15.84
CA SER A 115 21.44 16.29 16.85
C SER A 115 20.18 17.16 16.82
N ARG A 116 19.05 16.56 17.25
CA ARG A 116 17.75 17.22 17.39
C ARG A 116 16.97 16.63 18.55
N ASN A 117 16.20 17.49 19.24
CA ASN A 117 15.32 17.07 20.33
C ASN A 117 13.86 17.36 19.95
N TYR A 118 12.97 16.50 20.42
CA TYR A 118 11.52 16.63 20.30
C TYR A 118 10.87 16.39 21.67
N ASN A 119 10.07 17.36 22.14
CA ASN A 119 9.37 17.25 23.42
C ASN A 119 7.89 16.93 23.18
N PHE A 120 7.37 15.97 23.92
CA PHE A 120 5.96 15.60 23.86
C PHE A 120 5.39 15.30 25.26
N VAL A 121 4.08 15.23 25.36
CA VAL A 121 3.37 14.95 26.61
C VAL A 121 2.56 13.67 26.46
N HIS A 122 2.77 12.73 27.38
CA HIS A 122 2.00 11.49 27.49
C HIS A 122 0.94 11.60 28.60
N GLY A 123 -0.20 10.91 28.44
CA GLY A 123 -1.20 10.69 29.49
C GLY A 123 -2.17 11.83 29.75
N ARG A 124 -2.01 13.01 29.15
CA ARG A 124 -3.02 14.06 29.24
C ARG A 124 -4.07 13.87 28.16
N PRO A 125 -5.34 13.63 28.51
CA PRO A 125 -6.42 13.63 27.51
C PRO A 125 -6.54 15.07 26.99
N ALA A 126 -5.95 15.34 25.79
CA ALA A 126 -6.31 16.54 25.07
C ALA A 126 -7.76 16.36 24.59
N ILE A 127 -8.56 17.43 24.64
CA ILE A 127 -9.84 17.45 23.94
C ILE A 127 -9.51 17.25 22.47
N SER A 128 -9.76 16.05 21.99
CA SER A 128 -9.48 15.72 20.58
C SER A 128 -10.63 16.26 19.73
N SER A 129 -10.31 16.98 18.69
CA SER A 129 -11.30 17.43 17.69
C SER A 129 -11.73 16.29 16.75
N ILE A 130 -11.00 15.19 16.76
CA ILE A 130 -11.25 14.01 15.97
C ILE A 130 -11.17 12.75 16.80
N LYS A 131 -11.84 11.71 16.36
CA LYS A 131 -11.74 10.34 16.88
C LYS A 131 -11.30 9.42 15.76
N ILE A 132 -10.30 8.60 15.98
CA ILE A 132 -9.93 7.55 15.07
C ILE A 132 -10.78 6.31 15.38
N ASP A 133 -11.62 5.93 14.42
CA ASP A 133 -12.52 4.79 14.58
C ASP A 133 -11.86 3.48 14.21
N SER A 134 -11.07 3.48 13.15
CA SER A 134 -10.28 2.31 12.74
C SER A 134 -9.04 2.71 11.94
N VAL A 135 -8.02 1.87 12.03
CA VAL A 135 -6.83 1.90 11.19
C VAL A 135 -6.56 0.47 10.75
N SER A 136 -6.45 0.23 9.45
CA SER A 136 -6.15 -1.07 8.85
C SER A 136 -5.08 -0.93 7.78
N SER A 137 -4.30 -1.99 7.59
CA SER A 137 -3.29 -2.08 6.54
C SER A 137 -3.12 -3.51 6.09
N ASP A 138 -2.80 -3.68 4.83
CA ASP A 138 -2.45 -4.94 4.18
C ASP A 138 -1.46 -4.71 3.03
N SER A 139 -1.30 -5.71 2.17
CA SER A 139 -0.38 -5.64 1.02
C SER A 139 -0.83 -4.67 -0.08
N ALA A 140 -2.06 -4.18 -0.07
CA ALA A 140 -2.56 -3.20 -1.03
C ALA A 140 -2.27 -1.76 -0.57
N GLY A 141 -2.48 -1.48 0.73
CA GLY A 141 -2.39 -0.13 1.24
C GLY A 141 -2.75 0.01 2.71
N MET A 142 -3.03 1.25 3.11
CA MET A 142 -3.47 1.60 4.46
C MET A 142 -4.74 2.43 4.42
N SER A 143 -5.68 2.11 5.29
CA SER A 143 -6.92 2.86 5.47
C SER A 143 -7.06 3.39 6.88
N ILE A 144 -7.56 4.61 6.98
CA ILE A 144 -7.92 5.23 8.26
C ILE A 144 -9.35 5.77 8.20
N MET A 145 -10.11 5.51 9.24
CA MET A 145 -11.46 6.02 9.41
C MET A 145 -11.50 7.02 10.56
N ILE A 146 -11.93 8.24 10.27
CA ILE A 146 -11.86 9.39 11.16
C ILE A 146 -13.25 10.00 11.33
N SER A 147 -13.70 10.12 12.57
CA SER A 147 -14.94 10.82 12.89
C SER A 147 -14.66 12.17 13.55
N PRO A 148 -15.47 13.20 13.25
CA PRO A 148 -15.39 14.47 13.95
C PRO A 148 -15.86 14.33 15.40
N HIS A 149 -15.28 15.12 16.29
CA HIS A 149 -15.90 15.33 17.61
C HIS A 149 -17.13 16.26 17.44
N PRO A 150 -18.29 15.95 18.06
CA PRO A 150 -19.51 16.71 17.87
C PRO A 150 -19.32 18.23 18.06
N GLY A 151 -19.64 19.00 17.03
CA GLY A 151 -19.58 20.46 17.05
C GLY A 151 -18.18 21.07 16.91
N VAL A 152 -17.15 20.27 16.65
CA VAL A 152 -15.75 20.73 16.53
C VAL A 152 -15.18 20.29 15.19
N PRO A 153 -15.30 21.11 14.12
CA PRO A 153 -14.65 20.79 12.85
C PRO A 153 -13.13 20.84 12.98
N ALA A 154 -12.44 19.97 12.26
CA ALA A 154 -10.99 19.93 12.20
C ALA A 154 -10.49 19.97 10.76
N ILE A 155 -9.27 20.45 10.58
CA ILE A 155 -8.48 20.32 9.36
C ILE A 155 -7.23 19.56 9.73
N ILE A 156 -6.93 18.51 8.99
CA ILE A 156 -5.81 17.62 9.26
C ILE A 156 -4.97 17.40 8.02
N ASP A 157 -3.70 17.10 8.22
CA ASP A 157 -2.83 16.49 7.23
C ASP A 157 -2.58 15.03 7.62
N LEU A 158 -2.50 14.16 6.62
CA LEU A 158 -2.21 12.75 6.77
C LEU A 158 -0.91 12.42 6.07
N ASN A 159 0.06 11.84 6.80
CA ASN A 159 1.31 11.36 6.23
C ASN A 159 1.35 9.84 6.38
N PHE A 160 1.10 9.13 5.28
CA PHE A 160 1.19 7.67 5.21
C PHE A 160 2.63 7.26 4.95
N MET A 161 3.08 6.21 5.64
CA MET A 161 4.42 5.67 5.53
C MET A 161 4.36 4.15 5.49
N LEU A 162 5.16 3.55 4.63
CA LEU A 162 5.45 2.12 4.63
C LEU A 162 6.88 1.90 5.11
N VAL A 163 7.04 1.04 6.10
CA VAL A 163 8.31 0.82 6.80
C VAL A 163 8.75 -0.63 6.62
N ASP A 164 10.01 -0.83 6.24
CA ASP A 164 10.71 -2.09 6.15
C ASP A 164 11.84 -2.09 7.18
N GLY A 165 11.66 -2.83 8.28
CA GLY A 165 12.55 -2.73 9.44
C GLY A 165 12.52 -1.34 10.07
N ASN A 166 13.57 -0.55 9.85
CA ASN A 166 13.61 0.86 10.25
C ASN A 166 13.57 1.84 9.07
N ASP A 167 13.61 1.34 7.83
CA ASP A 167 13.62 2.17 6.64
C ASP A 167 12.20 2.54 6.22
N VAL A 168 11.93 3.82 6.08
CA VAL A 168 10.70 4.30 5.44
C VAL A 168 10.92 4.24 3.93
N ILE A 169 10.28 3.24 3.30
CA ILE A 169 10.45 2.94 1.86
C ILE A 169 9.42 3.62 0.97
N TYR A 170 8.33 4.12 1.56
CA TYR A 170 7.29 4.89 0.87
C TYR A 170 6.68 5.93 1.80
N THR A 171 6.39 7.10 1.26
CA THR A 171 5.66 8.17 1.96
C THR A 171 4.67 8.86 1.03
N LYS A 172 3.51 9.21 1.58
CA LYS A 172 2.51 10.01 0.87
C LYS A 172 1.81 10.95 1.83
N SER A 173 1.78 12.23 1.48
CA SER A 173 1.07 13.25 2.24
C SER A 173 -0.24 13.64 1.55
N ILE A 174 -1.31 13.73 2.33
CA ILE A 174 -2.61 14.28 1.92
C ILE A 174 -2.89 15.45 2.85
N GLU A 175 -2.87 16.64 2.29
CA GLU A 175 -2.98 17.88 3.07
C GLU A 175 -4.40 18.44 3.09
N ASN A 176 -4.69 19.19 4.16
CA ASN A 176 -5.93 19.96 4.32
C ASN A 176 -7.22 19.14 4.22
N VAL A 177 -7.22 17.91 4.77
CA VAL A 177 -8.41 17.06 4.82
C VAL A 177 -9.42 17.63 5.83
N PRO A 178 -10.63 18.04 5.39
CA PRO A 178 -11.63 18.58 6.29
C PRO A 178 -12.42 17.46 6.99
N ILE A 179 -12.48 17.52 8.33
CA ILE A 179 -13.28 16.60 9.15
C ILE A 179 -14.40 17.41 9.81
N HIS A 180 -15.64 17.35 9.28
CA HIS A 180 -16.72 18.22 9.69
C HIS A 180 -17.86 17.50 10.41
N THR A 181 -18.71 16.79 9.69
CA THR A 181 -19.99 16.28 10.23
C THR A 181 -20.16 14.77 10.06
N ALA A 182 -19.43 14.16 9.13
CA ALA A 182 -19.52 12.74 8.84
C ALA A 182 -18.15 12.07 9.02
N THR A 183 -18.18 10.78 9.30
CA THR A 183 -16.97 9.94 9.28
C THR A 183 -16.35 9.97 7.89
N THR A 184 -15.06 10.22 7.84
CA THR A 184 -14.27 10.26 6.61
C THR A 184 -13.33 9.06 6.60
N THR A 185 -13.34 8.30 5.52
CA THR A 185 -12.37 7.24 5.27
C THR A 185 -11.36 7.74 4.25
N VAL A 186 -10.07 7.62 4.60
CA VAL A 186 -8.97 7.92 3.69
C VAL A 186 -8.19 6.63 3.48
N HIS A 187 -7.95 6.31 2.22
CA HIS A 187 -7.18 5.14 1.81
C HIS A 187 -5.98 5.61 0.98
N GLU A 188 -4.84 4.99 1.22
CA GLU A 188 -3.62 5.19 0.43
C GLU A 188 -3.09 3.83 0.00
N GLU A 189 -2.90 3.65 -1.31
CA GLU A 189 -2.30 2.46 -1.90
C GLU A 189 -0.78 2.56 -1.89
N TRP A 190 -0.11 1.42 -1.68
CA TRP A 190 1.35 1.39 -1.73
C TRP A 190 1.82 1.47 -3.19
N ASP A 191 2.60 2.50 -3.54
CA ASP A 191 3.29 2.60 -4.82
C ASP A 191 4.69 1.94 -4.72
N ARG A 192 4.72 0.69 -4.24
CA ARG A 192 5.93 -0.11 -4.04
C ARG A 192 5.61 -1.58 -4.13
N ILE A 193 6.42 -2.31 -4.91
CA ILE A 193 6.37 -3.77 -4.94
C ILE A 193 6.84 -4.31 -3.60
N LEU A 194 6.07 -5.23 -3.02
CA LEU A 194 6.34 -5.88 -1.75
C LEU A 194 6.89 -7.30 -1.95
N GLU A 195 7.77 -7.72 -1.04
CA GLU A 195 8.25 -9.09 -1.02
C GLU A 195 7.25 -10.00 -0.33
N ALA A 196 6.90 -11.12 -0.97
CA ALA A 196 5.97 -12.10 -0.43
C ALA A 196 6.45 -12.65 0.92
N ASN A 197 5.53 -12.78 1.87
CA ASN A 197 5.77 -13.31 3.23
C ASN A 197 6.69 -12.48 4.12
N LYS A 198 7.07 -11.28 3.72
CA LYS A 198 7.84 -10.34 4.53
C LYS A 198 6.91 -9.52 5.44
N ASP A 199 7.41 -9.23 6.64
CA ASP A 199 6.71 -8.36 7.59
C ASP A 199 7.07 -6.90 7.32
N TYR A 200 6.02 -6.05 7.24
CA TYR A 200 6.10 -4.61 7.07
C TYR A 200 5.30 -3.91 8.17
N GLU A 201 5.59 -2.64 8.38
CA GLU A 201 4.81 -1.77 9.24
C GLU A 201 4.26 -0.60 8.44
N ALA A 202 2.94 -0.42 8.46
CA ALA A 202 2.29 0.77 7.96
C ALA A 202 2.10 1.78 9.08
N ARG A 203 2.39 3.04 8.81
CA ARG A 203 2.23 4.12 9.76
C ARG A 203 1.45 5.26 9.11
N VAL A 204 0.56 5.90 9.88
CA VAL A 204 -0.03 7.19 9.52
C VAL A 204 0.23 8.19 10.63
N LYS A 205 0.85 9.32 10.27
CA LYS A 205 1.03 10.49 11.13
C LYS A 205 -0.04 11.52 10.75
N ILE A 206 -0.77 12.01 11.75
CA ILE A 206 -1.90 12.92 11.57
C ILE A 206 -1.56 14.23 12.23
N ASP A 207 -1.41 15.29 11.44
CA ASP A 207 -1.20 16.63 11.92
C ASP A 207 -2.54 17.39 11.97
N ILE A 208 -3.02 17.66 13.17
CA ILE A 208 -4.28 18.38 13.41
C ILE A 208 -3.95 19.85 13.52
N HIS A 209 -4.49 20.69 12.61
CA HIS A 209 -4.22 22.13 12.57
C HIS A 209 -5.16 22.93 13.43
N SER A 210 -6.42 22.51 13.54
CA SER A 210 -7.46 23.23 14.29
C SER A 210 -8.43 22.25 14.97
N PRO A 211 -9.04 22.66 16.12
CA PRO A 211 -8.87 23.92 16.86
C PRO A 211 -7.62 23.93 17.73
N ILE A 212 -7.01 22.76 18.01
CA ILE A 212 -5.79 22.62 18.80
C ILE A 212 -4.79 21.86 17.97
N GLN A 213 -3.64 22.50 17.73
CA GLN A 213 -2.55 21.89 16.98
C GLN A 213 -1.97 20.70 17.75
N ARG A 214 -1.95 19.55 17.12
CA ARG A 214 -1.42 18.31 17.69
C ARG A 214 -1.08 17.32 16.57
N THR A 215 -0.01 16.55 16.78
CA THR A 215 0.35 15.40 15.96
C THR A 215 0.09 14.11 16.73
N VAL A 216 -0.47 13.12 16.07
CA VAL A 216 -0.64 11.75 16.58
C VAL A 216 -0.23 10.75 15.51
N SER A 217 0.23 9.57 15.92
CA SER A 217 0.58 8.50 14.97
C SER A 217 -0.12 7.19 15.30
N TYR A 218 -0.31 6.36 14.26
CA TYR A 218 -0.86 5.02 14.37
C TYR A 218 -0.04 4.06 13.53
N LEU A 219 0.25 2.90 14.12
CA LEU A 219 1.02 1.83 13.49
C LEU A 219 0.14 0.61 13.26
N LYS A 220 0.36 -0.06 12.15
CA LYS A 220 -0.26 -1.35 11.82
C LYS A 220 0.75 -2.25 11.15
N PRO A 221 1.30 -3.24 11.88
CA PRO A 221 2.11 -4.27 11.26
C PRO A 221 1.22 -5.17 10.39
N PHE A 222 1.77 -5.63 9.27
CA PHE A 222 1.14 -6.62 8.41
C PHE A 222 2.18 -7.50 7.76
N LYS A 223 1.77 -8.69 7.35
CA LYS A 223 2.58 -9.59 6.55
C LYS A 223 2.15 -9.48 5.09
N ALA A 224 3.10 -9.21 4.20
CA ALA A 224 2.81 -9.07 2.79
C ALA A 224 2.47 -10.43 2.16
N THR A 225 1.30 -10.50 1.53
CA THR A 225 0.76 -11.71 0.88
C THR A 225 0.19 -11.38 -0.48
N GLU A 226 0.31 -12.32 -1.39
CA GLU A 226 -0.39 -12.28 -2.67
C GLU A 226 -1.90 -12.23 -2.45
N LYS A 227 -2.59 -11.43 -3.25
CA LYS A 227 -4.05 -11.36 -3.23
C LYS A 227 -4.57 -11.06 -4.63
N VAL A 228 -5.44 -11.95 -5.10
CA VAL A 228 -6.18 -11.79 -6.36
C VAL A 228 -7.61 -12.21 -6.14
N VAL A 229 -8.53 -11.71 -6.95
CA VAL A 229 -9.96 -12.02 -6.89
C VAL A 229 -10.46 -12.38 -8.28
N ILE A 230 -11.23 -13.47 -8.35
CA ILE A 230 -11.94 -13.87 -9.56
C ILE A 230 -13.23 -13.07 -9.63
N THR A 231 -13.35 -12.15 -10.60
CA THR A 231 -14.51 -11.27 -10.72
C THR A 231 -15.53 -11.82 -11.71
N ASP A 232 -15.35 -11.64 -12.99
CA ASP A 232 -16.28 -12.09 -14.04
C ASP A 232 -16.02 -13.53 -14.45
N VAL A 233 -17.09 -14.29 -14.68
CA VAL A 233 -17.00 -15.68 -15.15
C VAL A 233 -17.90 -15.85 -16.35
N PHE A 234 -17.30 -16.13 -17.50
CA PHE A 234 -17.98 -16.63 -18.68
C PHE A 234 -17.74 -18.14 -18.84
N LYS A 235 -18.74 -18.86 -19.32
CA LYS A 235 -18.67 -20.32 -19.45
C LYS A 235 -19.61 -20.81 -20.55
N ASP A 236 -19.14 -21.78 -21.31
CA ASP A 236 -19.96 -22.50 -22.30
C ASP A 236 -19.51 -23.95 -22.44
N ARG A 237 -20.07 -24.66 -23.42
CA ARG A 237 -19.70 -26.06 -23.69
C ARG A 237 -18.26 -26.24 -24.19
N ARG A 238 -17.55 -25.17 -24.62
CA ARG A 238 -16.21 -25.23 -25.24
C ARG A 238 -15.11 -24.76 -24.32
N GLY A 239 -15.45 -23.97 -23.32
CA GLY A 239 -14.48 -23.37 -22.43
C GLY A 239 -15.10 -22.53 -21.34
N SER A 240 -14.22 -21.87 -20.62
CA SER A 240 -14.55 -20.85 -19.64
C SER A 240 -13.50 -19.74 -19.67
N SER A 241 -13.90 -18.52 -19.40
CA SER A 241 -12.97 -17.43 -19.15
C SER A 241 -13.36 -16.70 -17.87
N ILE A 242 -12.37 -16.12 -17.24
CA ILE A 242 -12.54 -15.30 -16.03
C ILE A 242 -11.75 -14.00 -16.20
N THR A 243 -12.16 -12.99 -15.46
CA THR A 243 -11.30 -11.83 -15.15
C THR A 243 -10.68 -12.06 -13.78
N LEU A 244 -9.35 -11.99 -13.71
CA LEU A 244 -8.58 -12.05 -12.48
C LEU A 244 -8.08 -10.65 -12.16
N GLU A 245 -8.44 -10.10 -11.01
CA GLU A 245 -8.08 -8.77 -10.54
C GLU A 245 -7.05 -8.87 -9.42
N GLY A 246 -5.94 -8.13 -9.53
CA GLY A 246 -4.93 -8.02 -8.50
C GLY A 246 -5.35 -7.05 -7.39
N GLU A 247 -5.25 -7.50 -6.13
CA GLU A 247 -5.57 -6.68 -4.95
C GLU A 247 -4.38 -6.57 -3.97
N SER A 248 -3.15 -6.70 -4.48
CA SER A 248 -1.93 -6.69 -3.65
C SER A 248 -0.75 -6.12 -4.41
N GLN A 249 0.16 -5.46 -3.70
CA GLN A 249 1.47 -5.06 -4.23
C GLN A 249 2.53 -6.16 -4.13
N VAL A 250 2.15 -7.35 -3.64
CA VAL A 250 2.96 -8.56 -3.81
C VAL A 250 2.62 -9.15 -5.17
N PRO A 251 3.60 -9.29 -6.09
CA PRO A 251 3.35 -9.79 -7.43
C PRO A 251 2.73 -11.19 -7.41
N PHE A 252 1.60 -11.34 -8.09
CA PHE A 252 1.01 -12.63 -8.37
C PHE A 252 1.50 -13.12 -9.74
N GLU A 253 2.17 -14.27 -9.78
CA GLU A 253 2.67 -14.96 -10.98
C GLU A 253 2.17 -16.41 -11.01
N GLY A 254 1.05 -16.68 -10.38
CA GLY A 254 0.48 -18.00 -10.25
C GLY A 254 -0.25 -18.47 -11.51
N TYR A 255 -1.21 -19.36 -11.31
CA TYR A 255 -2.03 -19.89 -12.39
C TYR A 255 -3.49 -20.04 -11.97
N VAL A 256 -4.38 -20.17 -12.96
CA VAL A 256 -5.80 -20.46 -12.74
C VAL A 256 -6.08 -21.90 -13.13
N ARG A 257 -6.68 -22.64 -12.23
CA ARG A 257 -7.14 -24.01 -12.45
C ARG A 257 -8.65 -24.04 -12.65
N PHE A 258 -9.07 -24.60 -13.77
CA PHE A 258 -10.47 -24.86 -14.10
C PHE A 258 -10.74 -26.35 -13.98
N THR A 259 -11.63 -26.74 -13.05
CA THR A 259 -12.01 -28.14 -12.83
C THR A 259 -13.49 -28.31 -13.13
N VAL A 260 -13.80 -29.15 -14.11
CA VAL A 260 -15.18 -29.52 -14.49
C VAL A 260 -15.53 -30.86 -13.87
N LEU A 261 -16.63 -30.92 -13.15
CA LEU A 261 -17.11 -32.11 -12.42
C LEU A 261 -18.52 -32.48 -12.88
N GLU A 262 -18.81 -33.79 -12.91
CA GLU A 262 -20.16 -34.32 -12.96
C GLU A 262 -20.69 -34.52 -11.53
N PRO A 263 -21.68 -33.71 -11.09
CA PRO A 263 -22.13 -33.69 -9.71
C PRO A 263 -22.99 -34.89 -9.28
N TRP A 264 -23.37 -35.75 -10.24
CA TRP A 264 -24.30 -36.85 -10.02
C TRP A 264 -23.65 -38.16 -9.51
N TYR A 265 -22.31 -38.15 -9.42
CA TYR A 265 -21.55 -39.29 -8.90
C TYR A 265 -21.12 -39.02 -7.45
N ASP A 266 -21.00 -40.12 -6.67
CA ASP A 266 -20.45 -40.08 -5.31
C ASP A 266 -19.26 -41.08 -5.23
N PRO A 267 -18.00 -40.62 -5.16
CA PRO A 267 -17.57 -39.21 -5.25
C PRO A 267 -17.78 -38.58 -6.65
N GLU A 268 -17.90 -37.25 -6.69
CA GLU A 268 -18.04 -36.50 -7.95
C GLU A 268 -16.93 -36.86 -8.95
N ARG A 269 -17.31 -37.01 -10.21
CA ARG A 269 -16.37 -37.41 -11.28
C ARG A 269 -15.76 -36.18 -11.94
N THR A 270 -14.44 -36.10 -11.92
CA THR A 270 -13.72 -35.08 -12.70
C THR A 270 -13.76 -35.40 -14.20
N VAL A 271 -14.24 -34.44 -14.99
CA VAL A 271 -14.35 -34.54 -16.46
C VAL A 271 -13.18 -33.85 -17.14
N LYS A 272 -12.83 -32.65 -16.72
CA LYS A 272 -11.75 -31.83 -17.27
C LYS A 272 -11.00 -31.12 -16.14
N ILE A 273 -9.70 -30.95 -16.35
CA ILE A 273 -8.85 -30.02 -15.60
C ILE A 273 -8.01 -29.26 -16.62
N VAL A 274 -8.04 -27.93 -16.56
CA VAL A 274 -7.19 -27.07 -17.39
C VAL A 274 -6.54 -26.07 -16.46
N GLU A 275 -5.22 -25.91 -16.59
CA GLU A 275 -4.43 -24.93 -15.87
C GLU A 275 -3.89 -23.92 -16.87
N GLN A 276 -4.02 -22.63 -16.54
CA GLN A 276 -3.56 -21.52 -17.36
C GLN A 276 -2.71 -20.59 -16.53
N GLU A 277 -1.49 -20.32 -16.97
CA GLU A 277 -0.60 -19.36 -16.32
C GLU A 277 -1.21 -17.97 -16.37
N SER A 278 -1.08 -17.23 -15.28
CA SER A 278 -1.45 -15.83 -15.20
C SER A 278 -0.25 -14.95 -15.56
N PRO A 279 -0.43 -13.84 -16.29
CA PRO A 279 0.57 -12.78 -16.30
C PRO A 279 0.78 -12.24 -14.88
N LEU A 280 1.86 -11.49 -14.66
CA LEU A 280 2.11 -10.82 -13.41
C LEU A 280 1.02 -9.78 -13.15
N LEU A 281 0.38 -9.87 -11.97
CA LEU A 281 -0.63 -8.92 -11.52
C LEU A 281 -0.21 -8.25 -10.20
N LEU A 282 -0.43 -6.96 -10.12
CA LEU A 282 -0.32 -6.12 -8.92
C LEU A 282 -1.70 -5.52 -8.60
N SER A 283 -1.80 -4.77 -7.51
CA SER A 283 -3.02 -4.04 -7.15
C SER A 283 -3.47 -3.12 -8.28
N GLY A 284 -4.73 -3.26 -8.69
CA GLY A 284 -5.34 -2.48 -9.78
C GLY A 284 -5.13 -3.04 -11.19
N ASP A 285 -4.34 -4.11 -11.36
CA ASP A 285 -4.24 -4.82 -12.63
C ASP A 285 -5.38 -5.81 -12.78
N ASP A 286 -5.91 -5.97 -14.00
CA ASP A 286 -6.88 -6.99 -14.34
C ASP A 286 -6.51 -7.70 -15.64
N GLU A 287 -6.76 -9.02 -15.70
CA GLU A 287 -6.50 -9.83 -16.88
C GLU A 287 -7.57 -10.90 -17.09
N THR A 288 -7.87 -11.14 -18.37
CA THR A 288 -8.80 -12.21 -18.75
C THR A 288 -8.03 -13.49 -19.06
N ILE A 289 -8.34 -14.54 -18.30
CA ILE A 289 -7.72 -15.87 -18.46
C ILE A 289 -8.76 -16.82 -19.03
N GLU A 290 -8.42 -17.46 -20.15
CA GLU A 290 -9.30 -18.34 -20.90
C GLU A 290 -8.81 -19.78 -20.86
N ALA A 291 -9.71 -20.72 -20.56
CA ALA A 291 -9.53 -22.15 -20.66
C ALA A 291 -10.43 -22.71 -21.75
N ILE A 292 -9.82 -23.34 -22.77
CA ILE A 292 -10.53 -24.02 -23.86
C ILE A 292 -10.44 -25.52 -23.60
N TRP A 293 -11.60 -26.22 -23.60
CA TRP A 293 -11.62 -27.67 -23.46
C TRP A 293 -11.11 -28.33 -24.76
N ASP A 294 -10.25 -29.33 -24.61
CA ASP A 294 -9.75 -30.15 -25.72
C ASP A 294 -10.89 -30.76 -26.58
N GLU A 295 -11.99 -31.15 -25.92
CA GLU A 295 -13.24 -31.59 -26.51
C GLU A 295 -14.41 -30.85 -25.85
N PRO A 296 -15.41 -30.41 -26.63
CA PRO A 296 -16.60 -29.78 -26.10
C PRO A 296 -17.35 -30.71 -25.14
N LEU A 297 -17.91 -30.16 -24.07
CA LEU A 297 -18.72 -30.91 -23.11
C LEU A 297 -19.96 -31.50 -23.82
N GLU A 298 -20.34 -32.71 -23.48
CA GLU A 298 -21.58 -33.35 -23.89
C GLU A 298 -22.79 -32.64 -23.27
N ALA A 299 -24.00 -32.98 -23.75
CA ALA A 299 -25.23 -32.48 -23.15
C ALA A 299 -25.36 -32.95 -21.72
N GLY A 300 -25.55 -32.02 -20.78
CA GLY A 300 -25.61 -32.32 -19.35
C GLY A 300 -25.41 -31.06 -18.48
N THR A 301 -25.39 -31.30 -17.17
CA THR A 301 -25.12 -30.27 -16.16
C THR A 301 -23.82 -30.60 -15.47
N TYR A 302 -22.92 -29.63 -15.38
CA TYR A 302 -21.58 -29.78 -14.80
C TYR A 302 -21.38 -28.70 -13.74
N ARG A 303 -20.59 -29.04 -12.72
CA ARG A 303 -20.06 -28.09 -11.76
C ARG A 303 -18.69 -27.66 -12.21
N LEU A 304 -18.46 -26.36 -12.36
CA LEU A 304 -17.17 -25.76 -12.65
C LEU A 304 -16.61 -25.11 -11.39
N ILE A 305 -15.44 -25.57 -10.97
CA ILE A 305 -14.64 -24.95 -9.91
C ILE A 305 -13.45 -24.25 -10.58
N ILE A 306 -13.26 -22.99 -10.24
CA ILE A 306 -12.18 -22.16 -10.74
C ILE A 306 -11.38 -21.71 -9.52
N GLU A 307 -10.09 -22.01 -9.52
CA GLU A 307 -9.19 -21.70 -8.42
C GLU A 307 -8.04 -20.83 -8.93
N ALA A 308 -7.81 -19.68 -8.31
CA ALA A 308 -6.59 -18.91 -8.46
C ALA A 308 -5.55 -19.47 -7.48
N VAL A 309 -4.46 -20.00 -8.01
CA VAL A 309 -3.40 -20.65 -7.25
C VAL A 309 -2.15 -19.80 -7.29
N GLY A 310 -1.67 -19.37 -6.12
CA GLY A 310 -0.51 -18.48 -5.98
C GLY A 310 0.83 -19.17 -6.22
N ASN A 311 1.89 -18.39 -6.20
CA ASN A 311 3.28 -18.83 -6.45
C ASN A 311 3.72 -19.95 -5.49
N GLY A 312 3.19 -19.97 -4.28
CA GLY A 312 3.46 -21.02 -3.27
C GLY A 312 2.61 -22.28 -3.43
N GLY A 313 1.73 -22.36 -4.45
CA GLY A 313 0.79 -23.47 -4.64
C GLY A 313 -0.45 -23.43 -3.73
N ALA A 314 -0.63 -22.37 -2.96
CA ALA A 314 -1.83 -22.16 -2.16
C ALA A 314 -2.98 -21.60 -3.02
N VAL A 315 -4.21 -22.09 -2.79
CA VAL A 315 -5.40 -21.48 -3.39
C VAL A 315 -5.68 -20.15 -2.70
N ILE A 316 -5.71 -19.07 -3.48
CA ILE A 316 -5.93 -17.70 -3.00
C ILE A 316 -7.41 -17.33 -3.09
N ASP A 317 -8.05 -17.64 -4.23
CA ASP A 317 -9.47 -17.40 -4.44
C ASP A 317 -10.12 -18.58 -5.16
N THR A 318 -11.41 -18.79 -4.93
CA THR A 318 -12.19 -19.88 -5.53
C THR A 318 -13.56 -19.38 -5.94
N LYS A 319 -13.92 -19.68 -7.21
CA LYS A 319 -15.26 -19.42 -7.73
C LYS A 319 -15.90 -20.73 -8.18
N GLU A 320 -17.16 -20.93 -7.81
CA GLU A 320 -17.92 -22.09 -8.20
C GLU A 320 -19.15 -21.69 -9.01
N THR A 321 -19.45 -22.44 -10.07
CA THR A 321 -20.59 -22.18 -10.94
C THR A 321 -21.05 -23.45 -11.66
N ILE A 322 -22.21 -23.39 -12.33
CA ILE A 322 -22.81 -24.51 -13.06
C ILE A 322 -22.76 -24.23 -14.55
N ILE A 323 -22.34 -25.22 -15.36
CA ILE A 323 -22.43 -25.21 -16.82
C ILE A 323 -23.60 -26.11 -17.22
N GLU A 324 -24.58 -25.55 -17.93
CA GLU A 324 -25.68 -26.30 -18.53
C GLU A 324 -25.46 -26.38 -20.03
N VAL A 325 -25.37 -27.60 -20.56
CA VAL A 325 -25.21 -27.87 -22.00
C VAL A 325 -26.46 -28.55 -22.52
N GLU A 326 -27.20 -27.81 -23.34
CA GLU A 326 -28.42 -28.36 -23.97
C GLU A 326 -28.10 -29.36 -25.06
N GLU A 327 -28.94 -30.41 -25.21
CA GLU A 327 -28.89 -31.28 -26.36
C GLU A 327 -29.15 -30.47 -27.66
N ARG A 328 -28.24 -30.60 -28.61
CA ARG A 328 -28.42 -30.02 -29.91
C ARG A 328 -29.57 -30.74 -30.62
N ARG A 329 -30.78 -30.20 -30.56
CA ARG A 329 -31.88 -30.69 -31.39
C ARG A 329 -31.45 -30.52 -32.82
N VAL A 330 -31.06 -31.63 -33.49
CA VAL A 330 -30.93 -31.66 -34.92
C VAL A 330 -32.31 -31.41 -35.47
N GLN A 331 -32.57 -30.20 -35.96
CA GLN A 331 -33.79 -29.97 -36.75
C GLN A 331 -33.72 -30.98 -37.90
N PRO A 332 -34.74 -31.84 -38.06
CA PRO A 332 -34.79 -32.69 -39.21
C PRO A 332 -34.70 -31.81 -40.44
N THR A 333 -33.69 -32.07 -41.29
CA THR A 333 -33.59 -31.42 -42.59
C THR A 333 -34.95 -31.58 -43.28
N PRO A 334 -35.64 -30.48 -43.68
CA PRO A 334 -36.87 -30.59 -44.41
C PRO A 334 -36.60 -31.53 -45.58
N PRO A 335 -37.52 -32.49 -45.94
CA PRO A 335 -37.30 -33.35 -47.05
C PRO A 335 -37.01 -32.46 -48.28
N GLU A 336 -35.97 -32.76 -49.01
CA GLU A 336 -35.65 -32.16 -50.30
C GLU A 336 -36.87 -32.36 -51.19
N ASP A 337 -37.79 -31.38 -51.20
CA ASP A 337 -38.86 -31.29 -52.22
C ASP A 337 -38.13 -31.00 -53.54
N GLU A 338 -38.01 -32.05 -54.36
CA GLU A 338 -37.68 -31.95 -55.78
C GLU A 338 -38.79 -31.15 -56.48
N ASN A 339 -38.89 -29.86 -56.24
CA ASN A 339 -39.63 -28.94 -57.04
C ASN A 339 -38.82 -27.65 -57.26
N ASP A 340 -37.97 -27.77 -58.26
CA ASP A 340 -37.31 -26.65 -58.89
C ASP A 340 -38.35 -25.60 -59.34
N ARG A 341 -38.71 -24.66 -58.49
CA ARG A 341 -39.36 -23.42 -58.80
C ARG A 341 -38.48 -22.27 -58.40
N SER A 342 -37.62 -21.90 -59.32
CA SER A 342 -36.92 -20.64 -59.33
C SER A 342 -37.86 -19.50 -58.93
N ILE A 343 -37.66 -18.93 -57.74
CA ILE A 343 -38.38 -17.72 -57.30
C ILE A 343 -37.65 -16.52 -57.93
N PRO A 344 -38.26 -15.82 -58.90
CA PRO A 344 -37.65 -14.61 -59.48
C PRO A 344 -37.99 -13.41 -58.62
N GLY A 345 -37.43 -13.36 -57.42
CA GLY A 345 -37.76 -12.29 -56.46
C GLY A 345 -36.63 -11.30 -56.17
N PHE A 346 -35.40 -11.74 -56.27
CA PHE A 346 -34.27 -10.90 -55.86
C PHE A 346 -33.73 -9.94 -56.91
N ALA A 347 -33.96 -10.16 -58.18
CA ALA A 347 -33.50 -9.26 -59.26
C ALA A 347 -34.25 -7.91 -59.23
N GLY A 348 -35.51 -7.88 -58.76
CA GLY A 348 -36.32 -6.65 -58.69
C GLY A 348 -35.83 -5.64 -57.61
N VAL A 349 -35.27 -6.14 -56.51
CA VAL A 349 -34.82 -5.25 -55.42
C VAL A 349 -33.54 -4.52 -55.82
N TYR A 350 -32.62 -5.18 -56.52
CA TYR A 350 -31.39 -4.54 -57.03
C TYR A 350 -31.69 -3.51 -58.12
N ALA A 351 -32.69 -3.72 -58.95
CA ALA A 351 -33.10 -2.76 -59.97
C ALA A 351 -33.71 -1.48 -59.35
N LEU A 352 -34.47 -1.58 -58.24
CA LEU A 352 -35.02 -0.43 -57.50
C LEU A 352 -33.91 0.37 -56.79
N ILE A 353 -32.89 -0.28 -56.19
CA ILE A 353 -31.77 0.38 -55.57
C ILE A 353 -30.92 1.12 -56.60
N ALA A 354 -30.67 0.51 -57.79
CA ALA A 354 -29.96 1.18 -58.88
C ALA A 354 -30.70 2.40 -59.40
N LEU A 355 -32.05 2.37 -59.52
CA LEU A 355 -32.84 3.50 -59.98
C LEU A 355 -32.84 4.64 -58.96
N MET A 356 -32.93 4.36 -57.66
CA MET A 356 -32.82 5.39 -56.60
C MET A 356 -31.46 6.07 -56.56
N SER A 357 -30.38 5.34 -56.81
CA SER A 357 -29.04 5.91 -56.86
C SER A 357 -28.84 6.89 -58.02
N VAL A 358 -29.41 6.63 -59.17
CA VAL A 358 -29.36 7.53 -60.34
C VAL A 358 -30.19 8.81 -60.12
N ILE A 359 -31.31 8.73 -59.42
CA ILE A 359 -32.15 9.91 -59.09
C ILE A 359 -31.45 10.80 -58.07
N LEU A 360 -30.76 10.23 -57.06
CA LEU A 360 -30.00 10.99 -56.05
C LEU A 360 -28.76 11.69 -56.65
N ILE A 361 -28.11 11.10 -57.64
CA ILE A 361 -26.98 11.74 -58.30
C ILE A 361 -27.42 12.90 -59.20
N ARG A 362 -28.61 12.83 -59.78
CA ARG A 362 -29.14 13.90 -60.64
C ARG A 362 -29.69 15.09 -59.84
N SER A 363 -30.18 14.87 -58.63
CA SER A 363 -30.69 15.90 -57.71
C SER A 363 -29.59 16.81 -57.09
N LYS A 364 -28.33 16.41 -57.14
CA LYS A 364 -27.19 17.20 -56.66
C LYS A 364 -26.53 18.10 -57.72
N LYS A 365 -27.07 18.15 -58.93
CA LYS A 365 -26.50 18.94 -60.05
C LYS A 365 -27.42 20.09 -60.54
N ASN A 366 -28.45 20.43 -59.79
CA ASN A 366 -29.24 21.68 -60.00
C ASN A 366 -29.15 22.55 -58.74
#